data_76514f6e520002466076af8345494a5b
#
_entry.id   76514f6e520002466076af8345494a5b
#
_cell.length_a   1.000
_cell.length_b   1.000
_cell.length_c   1.000
_cell.angle_alpha   90.00
_cell.angle_beta   90.00
_cell.angle_gamma   90.00
#
_symmetry.space_group_name_H-M   'P 1'
#
loop_
_entity.id
_entity.type
_entity.pdbx_description
1 polymer ?
#
loop_
_entity_poly.entity_id
_entity_poly.type
_entity_poly.pdbx_seq_one_letter_code
_entity_poly.pdbx_strand_id
1 'polypeptide(L)'
;MVLRNDSWETSSGIPLRPVYTDADVPDSSRRGLLGQPGEAPFVRGAYPEMYRSKLWRIFQLSGFGDPSDMNQRLKFLLDAGETGIIVKHDRMTDDHLYDVDHPEIVDRREDVGLTGAVTVGLRDYERIMEGIPVESVYCKPGGGVAQSAPYTQSCYWSVAEKRGIPLKAISGTGQSDFFLTYLGCPMREQIPPEAALRFNLDLLDWCTERMPRWVPVSIAGYNGADSGLNAYQELGSVFANAIEYIDGALARGNHPVEDFVHGIGGVNFRTSMDIFEDIAKLRAARKIWSDLLQTRYGISDEKKLRLRIHVVTAGSYMTYQEPLNNIVRGT
;
A
#
# COMPACT_ATOMS: atom_id res chain seq x y z
N MET A 1 -26.01 34.85 -3.89
CA MET A 1 -24.86 35.62 -4.45
C MET A 1 -23.62 34.70 -4.23
N VAL A 2 -23.22 34.00 -5.27
CA VAL A 2 -22.03 33.15 -5.21
C VAL A 2 -20.85 34.11 -5.30
N LEU A 3 -20.03 34.17 -4.25
CA LEU A 3 -18.75 34.88 -4.30
C LEU A 3 -17.90 34.18 -5.36
N ARG A 4 -17.72 34.79 -6.51
CA ARG A 4 -16.71 34.37 -7.49
C ARG A 4 -15.35 34.63 -6.83
N ASN A 5 -14.68 33.56 -6.47
CA ASN A 5 -13.25 33.61 -6.18
C ASN A 5 -12.57 33.86 -7.53
N ASP A 6 -11.84 34.96 -7.69
CA ASP A 6 -11.16 35.27 -8.94
C ASP A 6 -9.92 34.41 -9.20
N SER A 7 -9.54 33.57 -8.25
CA SER A 7 -8.46 32.58 -8.36
C SER A 7 -8.91 31.19 -7.88
N TRP A 8 -8.83 30.24 -8.76
CA TRP A 8 -9.07 28.82 -8.45
C TRP A 8 -7.74 28.08 -8.45
N GLU A 9 -7.54 27.22 -7.49
CA GLU A 9 -6.33 26.37 -7.40
C GLU A 9 -6.71 24.96 -6.98
N THR A 10 -5.84 23.98 -7.32
CA THR A 10 -5.94 22.62 -6.81
C THR A 10 -5.56 22.58 -5.33
N SER A 11 -5.78 21.45 -4.69
CA SER A 11 -5.33 21.21 -3.31
C SER A 11 -3.81 21.38 -3.12
N SER A 12 -3.05 21.30 -4.19
CA SER A 12 -1.59 21.53 -4.21
C SER A 12 -1.18 22.97 -4.55
N GLY A 13 -2.15 23.90 -4.65
CA GLY A 13 -1.87 25.31 -4.98
C GLY A 13 -1.52 25.56 -6.44
N ILE A 14 -1.90 24.65 -7.35
CA ILE A 14 -1.72 24.85 -8.79
C ILE A 14 -2.86 25.71 -9.34
N PRO A 15 -2.60 26.88 -9.94
CA PRO A 15 -3.64 27.76 -10.47
C PRO A 15 -4.47 27.07 -11.56
N LEU A 16 -5.78 27.23 -11.48
CA LEU A 16 -6.73 26.72 -12.45
C LEU A 16 -7.34 27.86 -13.26
N ARG A 17 -7.50 27.65 -14.56
CA ARG A 17 -8.20 28.58 -15.43
C ARG A 17 -9.70 28.27 -15.48
N PRO A 18 -10.55 29.28 -15.70
CA PRO A 18 -11.98 29.04 -15.85
C PRO A 18 -12.33 28.19 -17.08
N VAL A 19 -11.50 28.25 -18.13
CA VAL A 19 -11.69 27.51 -19.38
C VAL A 19 -10.33 27.06 -19.90
N TYR A 20 -10.25 25.82 -20.38
CA TYR A 20 -9.13 25.25 -21.10
C TYR A 20 -9.52 24.97 -22.56
N THR A 21 -8.63 25.31 -23.48
CA THR A 21 -8.81 25.18 -24.93
C THR A 21 -7.65 24.43 -25.55
N ASP A 22 -7.69 24.12 -26.84
CA ASP A 22 -6.59 23.50 -27.56
C ASP A 22 -5.27 24.28 -27.46
N ALA A 23 -5.34 25.60 -27.28
CA ALA A 23 -4.16 26.44 -27.07
C ALA A 23 -3.46 26.18 -25.72
N ASP A 24 -4.17 25.64 -24.77
CA ASP A 24 -3.64 25.26 -23.44
C ASP A 24 -3.01 23.85 -23.42
N VAL A 25 -3.26 23.07 -24.47
CA VAL A 25 -2.62 21.76 -24.64
C VAL A 25 -1.20 22.00 -25.13
N PRO A 26 -0.19 21.65 -24.32
CA PRO A 26 1.18 21.80 -24.76
C PRO A 26 1.42 21.03 -26.06
N ASP A 27 2.30 21.59 -26.89
CA ASP A 27 2.72 21.16 -28.21
C ASP A 27 2.48 19.67 -28.53
N SER A 28 2.10 19.38 -29.78
CA SER A 28 1.82 18.03 -30.31
C SER A 28 2.93 17.00 -30.03
N SER A 29 4.16 17.43 -29.79
CA SER A 29 5.26 16.62 -29.31
C SER A 29 4.99 15.96 -27.95
N ARG A 30 4.17 16.57 -27.08
CA ARG A 30 3.76 15.99 -25.79
C ARG A 30 2.68 14.93 -25.91
N ARG A 31 1.96 14.85 -27.03
CA ARG A 31 1.05 13.71 -27.30
C ARG A 31 1.82 12.40 -27.41
N GLY A 32 3.07 12.41 -27.90
CA GLY A 32 3.98 11.26 -27.88
C GLY A 32 4.35 10.78 -26.47
N LEU A 33 4.34 11.68 -25.47
CA LEU A 33 4.65 11.30 -24.09
C LEU A 33 3.53 10.51 -23.40
N LEU A 34 2.33 10.45 -23.97
CA LEU A 34 1.23 9.68 -23.37
C LEU A 34 1.37 8.17 -23.61
N GLY A 35 2.05 7.76 -24.66
CA GLY A 35 2.19 6.36 -25.06
C GLY A 35 0.86 5.68 -25.40
N GLN A 36 0.90 4.39 -25.64
CA GLN A 36 -0.29 3.56 -25.79
C GLN A 36 -0.71 2.95 -24.43
N PRO A 37 -1.98 2.55 -24.26
CA PRO A 37 -2.41 1.81 -23.08
C PRO A 37 -1.59 0.53 -22.91
N GLY A 38 -0.99 0.33 -21.72
CA GLY A 38 -0.21 -0.85 -21.39
C GLY A 38 1.24 -0.84 -21.83
N GLU A 39 1.70 0.23 -22.49
CA GLU A 39 3.09 0.45 -22.93
C GLU A 39 3.75 1.57 -22.10
N ALA A 40 5.07 1.51 -21.98
CA ALA A 40 5.83 2.56 -21.32
C ALA A 40 5.58 3.93 -21.98
N PRO A 41 5.46 5.00 -21.23
CA PRO A 41 5.62 5.18 -19.78
C PRO A 41 4.36 4.90 -18.93
N PHE A 42 3.42 4.13 -19.40
CA PHE A 42 2.19 3.67 -18.71
C PHE A 42 1.22 4.76 -18.24
N VAL A 43 1.31 5.95 -18.78
CA VAL A 43 0.45 7.09 -18.41
C VAL A 43 -1.03 6.80 -18.66
N ARG A 44 -1.33 5.96 -19.68
CA ARG A 44 -2.69 5.55 -20.05
C ARG A 44 -3.13 4.22 -19.42
N GLY A 45 -2.36 3.68 -18.50
CA GLY A 45 -2.65 2.43 -17.79
C GLY A 45 -1.53 1.42 -17.86
N ALA A 46 -1.42 0.60 -16.82
CA ALA A 46 -0.39 -0.45 -16.72
C ALA A 46 -0.65 -1.64 -17.65
N TYR A 47 -1.88 -1.80 -18.13
CA TYR A 47 -2.29 -2.87 -19.05
C TYR A 47 -3.16 -2.29 -20.18
N PRO A 48 -3.20 -2.93 -21.36
CA PRO A 48 -3.96 -2.39 -22.51
C PRO A 48 -5.44 -2.19 -22.22
N GLU A 49 -6.08 -3.14 -21.58
CA GLU A 49 -7.53 -3.13 -21.32
C GLU A 49 -7.89 -2.72 -19.90
N MET A 50 -6.89 -2.62 -19.00
CA MET A 50 -7.08 -2.25 -17.58
C MET A 50 -8.28 -2.99 -16.95
N TYR A 51 -9.25 -2.25 -16.45
CA TYR A 51 -10.41 -2.78 -15.72
C TYR A 51 -11.48 -3.41 -16.60
N ARG A 52 -11.31 -3.40 -17.92
CA ARG A 52 -12.21 -4.14 -18.84
C ARG A 52 -11.90 -5.63 -18.89
N SER A 53 -10.62 -5.99 -18.74
CA SER A 53 -10.20 -7.40 -18.69
C SER A 53 -10.20 -7.96 -17.27
N LYS A 54 -9.87 -7.13 -16.28
CA LYS A 54 -9.84 -7.52 -14.87
C LYS A 54 -10.14 -6.34 -13.97
N LEU A 55 -11.17 -6.45 -13.15
CA LEU A 55 -11.51 -5.45 -12.15
C LEU A 55 -10.39 -5.29 -11.12
N TRP A 56 -10.34 -4.10 -10.49
CA TRP A 56 -9.48 -3.87 -9.34
C TRP A 56 -9.89 -4.76 -8.17
N ARG A 57 -8.97 -5.00 -7.27
CA ARG A 57 -9.28 -5.68 -6.02
C ARG A 57 -9.91 -4.70 -5.04
N ILE A 58 -10.93 -5.20 -4.35
CA ILE A 58 -11.56 -4.49 -3.24
C ILE A 58 -11.26 -5.29 -1.97
N PHE A 59 -10.75 -4.60 -0.95
CA PHE A 59 -10.59 -5.14 0.39
C PHE A 59 -10.62 -4.02 1.41
N GLN A 60 -11.37 -4.26 2.48
CA GLN A 60 -11.52 -3.30 3.58
C GLN A 60 -10.46 -3.58 4.65
N LEU A 61 -9.98 -2.51 5.26
CA LEU A 61 -9.18 -2.62 6.47
C LEU A 61 -10.08 -3.13 7.59
N SER A 62 -9.89 -4.37 8.03
CA SER A 62 -10.71 -5.02 9.04
C SER A 62 -9.85 -5.65 10.12
N GLY A 63 -10.32 -5.56 11.36
CA GLY A 63 -9.70 -6.19 12.53
C GLY A 63 -10.32 -5.67 13.81
N PHE A 64 -10.77 -6.58 14.64
CA PHE A 64 -11.22 -6.34 16.02
C PHE A 64 -11.28 -7.65 16.78
N GLY A 65 -11.31 -7.58 18.10
CA GLY A 65 -11.53 -8.71 18.97
C GLY A 65 -10.43 -9.77 18.96
N ASP A 66 -10.85 -10.99 19.10
CA ASP A 66 -9.96 -12.14 19.08
C ASP A 66 -9.78 -12.73 17.66
N PRO A 67 -8.91 -13.75 17.49
CA PRO A 67 -8.72 -14.39 16.18
C PRO A 67 -9.98 -15.02 15.58
N SER A 68 -10.97 -15.43 16.40
CA SER A 68 -12.23 -15.99 15.92
C SER A 68 -13.17 -14.93 15.40
N ASP A 69 -13.24 -13.77 16.07
CA ASP A 69 -14.00 -12.61 15.60
C ASP A 69 -13.46 -12.15 14.24
N MET A 70 -12.14 -12.09 14.12
CA MET A 70 -11.48 -11.73 12.86
C MET A 70 -11.80 -12.74 11.76
N ASN A 71 -11.75 -14.04 12.02
CA ASN A 71 -12.08 -15.08 11.05
C ASN A 71 -13.51 -14.92 10.54
N GLN A 72 -14.49 -14.72 11.44
CA GLN A 72 -15.88 -14.52 11.08
C GLN A 72 -16.05 -13.26 10.20
N ARG A 73 -15.37 -12.17 10.57
CA ARG A 73 -15.41 -10.93 9.80
C ARG A 73 -14.84 -11.10 8.40
N LEU A 74 -13.69 -11.75 8.25
CA LEU A 74 -13.08 -11.99 6.94
C LEU A 74 -13.95 -12.89 6.05
N LYS A 75 -14.56 -13.93 6.60
CA LYS A 75 -15.51 -14.77 5.85
C LYS A 75 -16.72 -13.97 5.39
N PHE A 76 -17.31 -13.17 6.27
CA PHE A 76 -18.42 -12.28 5.90
C PHE A 76 -18.06 -11.35 4.73
N LEU A 77 -16.87 -10.74 4.76
CA LEU A 77 -16.42 -9.82 3.71
C LEU A 77 -16.19 -10.56 2.37
N LEU A 78 -15.59 -11.74 2.41
CA LEU A 78 -15.41 -12.58 1.22
C LEU A 78 -16.76 -13.00 0.62
N ASP A 79 -17.72 -13.39 1.46
CA ASP A 79 -19.10 -13.74 1.04
C ASP A 79 -19.84 -12.52 0.48
N ALA A 80 -19.53 -11.32 0.97
CA ALA A 80 -20.07 -10.06 0.44
C ALA A 80 -19.38 -9.59 -0.86
N GLY A 81 -18.39 -10.33 -1.37
CA GLY A 81 -17.78 -10.08 -2.67
C GLY A 81 -16.40 -9.38 -2.62
N GLU A 82 -15.77 -9.27 -1.46
CA GLU A 82 -14.39 -8.82 -1.41
C GLU A 82 -13.46 -9.80 -2.14
N THR A 83 -12.44 -9.24 -2.79
CA THR A 83 -11.49 -10.02 -3.61
C THR A 83 -10.12 -10.18 -2.98
N GLY A 84 -9.97 -9.70 -1.76
CA GLY A 84 -8.79 -9.82 -0.93
C GLY A 84 -9.13 -9.59 0.53
N ILE A 85 -8.18 -9.81 1.40
CA ILE A 85 -8.34 -9.63 2.84
C ILE A 85 -7.17 -8.85 3.44
N ILE A 86 -7.48 -8.03 4.45
CA ILE A 86 -6.48 -7.37 5.30
C ILE A 86 -6.70 -7.85 6.73
N VAL A 87 -5.67 -8.41 7.34
CA VAL A 87 -5.67 -8.72 8.78
C VAL A 87 -5.08 -7.52 9.51
N LYS A 88 -5.91 -6.63 10.04
CA LYS A 88 -5.42 -5.52 10.87
C LYS A 88 -5.23 -5.99 12.30
N HIS A 89 -4.00 -5.86 12.79
CA HIS A 89 -3.66 -6.11 14.19
C HIS A 89 -4.08 -4.95 15.07
N ASP A 90 -4.30 -5.25 16.33
CA ASP A 90 -4.46 -4.21 17.33
C ASP A 90 -3.12 -3.49 17.62
N ARG A 91 -3.22 -2.40 18.38
CA ARG A 91 -2.03 -1.59 18.66
C ARG A 91 -1.02 -2.32 19.51
N MET A 92 -1.45 -3.17 20.43
CA MET A 92 -0.56 -3.94 21.30
C MET A 92 0.29 -4.91 20.49
N THR A 93 -0.33 -5.60 19.53
CA THR A 93 0.38 -6.48 18.60
C THR A 93 1.39 -5.70 17.73
N ASP A 94 1.01 -4.54 17.19
CA ASP A 94 1.91 -3.71 16.40
C ASP A 94 3.09 -3.17 17.23
N ASP A 95 2.89 -2.90 18.52
CA ASP A 95 3.92 -2.48 19.47
C ASP A 95 4.72 -3.66 20.08
N HIS A 96 4.49 -4.91 19.63
CA HIS A 96 5.12 -6.14 20.14
C HIS A 96 4.85 -6.45 21.62
N LEU A 97 3.74 -5.98 22.15
CA LEU A 97 3.33 -6.27 23.52
C LEU A 97 2.51 -7.56 23.54
N TYR A 98 3.19 -8.68 23.62
CA TYR A 98 2.57 -10.03 23.58
C TYR A 98 2.35 -10.65 24.96
N ASP A 99 2.90 -10.04 26.02
CA ASP A 99 2.72 -10.50 27.39
C ASP A 99 1.51 -9.80 28.01
N VAL A 100 0.46 -10.55 28.27
CA VAL A 100 -0.80 -10.02 28.84
C VAL A 100 -0.63 -9.44 30.26
N ASP A 101 0.44 -9.82 30.94
CA ASP A 101 0.78 -9.29 32.26
C ASP A 101 1.76 -8.10 32.20
N HIS A 102 2.17 -7.70 31.00
CA HIS A 102 2.99 -6.51 30.82
C HIS A 102 2.25 -5.26 31.39
N PRO A 103 2.91 -4.43 32.22
CA PRO A 103 2.26 -3.29 32.88
C PRO A 103 1.43 -2.42 31.95
N GLU A 104 1.92 -2.17 30.74
CA GLU A 104 1.21 -1.36 29.77
C GLU A 104 -0.06 -1.99 29.20
N ILE A 105 -0.08 -3.33 29.06
CA ILE A 105 -1.31 -4.03 28.68
C ILE A 105 -2.29 -4.00 29.84
N VAL A 106 -1.81 -4.16 31.07
CA VAL A 106 -2.67 -4.08 32.27
C VAL A 106 -3.32 -2.73 32.37
N ASP A 107 -2.58 -1.66 32.12
CA ASP A 107 -3.09 -0.26 32.17
C ASP A 107 -4.02 0.11 31.01
N ARG A 108 -3.95 -0.65 29.90
CA ARG A 108 -4.69 -0.37 28.65
C ARG A 108 -5.53 -1.56 28.19
N ARG A 109 -6.04 -2.36 29.10
CA ARG A 109 -6.83 -3.57 28.79
C ARG A 109 -8.04 -3.29 27.90
N GLU A 110 -8.65 -2.13 28.03
CA GLU A 110 -9.77 -1.70 27.21
C GLU A 110 -9.42 -1.44 25.75
N ASP A 111 -8.14 -1.20 25.45
CA ASP A 111 -7.67 -0.98 24.07
C ASP A 111 -7.40 -2.30 23.33
N VAL A 112 -7.27 -3.41 24.06
CA VAL A 112 -6.91 -4.73 23.48
C VAL A 112 -8.04 -5.24 22.59
N GLY A 113 -7.72 -5.52 21.33
CA GLY A 113 -8.68 -5.98 20.33
C GLY A 113 -9.64 -4.90 19.81
N LEU A 114 -9.50 -3.63 20.22
CA LEU A 114 -10.40 -2.55 19.81
C LEU A 114 -10.08 -2.03 18.40
N THR A 115 -8.81 -1.81 18.11
CA THR A 115 -8.35 -1.19 16.84
C THR A 115 -7.77 -2.18 15.85
N GLY A 116 -7.92 -3.46 16.11
CA GLY A 116 -7.43 -4.57 15.31
C GLY A 116 -7.60 -5.89 16.05
N ALA A 117 -7.29 -6.99 15.42
CA ALA A 117 -7.33 -8.30 16.04
C ALA A 117 -6.07 -8.57 16.87
N VAL A 118 -6.24 -9.16 18.05
CA VAL A 118 -5.12 -9.62 18.88
C VAL A 118 -4.46 -10.82 18.23
N THR A 119 -3.16 -10.75 17.98
CA THR A 119 -2.38 -11.87 17.44
C THR A 119 -1.04 -11.97 18.12
N VAL A 120 -0.82 -13.02 18.88
CA VAL A 120 0.41 -13.26 19.64
C VAL A 120 1.25 -14.41 19.09
N GLY A 121 0.75 -15.16 18.12
CA GLY A 121 1.48 -16.28 17.58
C GLY A 121 0.86 -16.94 16.35
N LEU A 122 1.56 -17.96 15.84
CA LEU A 122 1.12 -18.72 14.67
C LEU A 122 -0.27 -19.34 14.85
N ARG A 123 -0.62 -19.76 16.06
CA ARG A 123 -1.96 -20.36 16.34
C ARG A 123 -3.09 -19.38 16.08
N ASP A 124 -2.87 -18.09 16.33
CA ASP A 124 -3.86 -17.06 16.06
C ASP A 124 -4.08 -16.90 14.56
N TYR A 125 -3.00 -16.93 13.77
CA TYR A 125 -3.10 -16.94 12.32
C TYR A 125 -3.76 -18.20 11.76
N GLU A 126 -3.49 -19.38 12.35
CA GLU A 126 -4.20 -20.59 11.99
C GLU A 126 -5.70 -20.45 12.23
N ARG A 127 -6.08 -19.82 13.34
CA ARG A 127 -7.48 -19.54 13.68
C ARG A 127 -8.12 -18.51 12.77
N ILE A 128 -7.44 -17.40 12.52
CA ILE A 128 -7.89 -16.35 11.59
C ILE A 128 -8.13 -16.92 10.20
N MET A 129 -7.26 -17.79 9.72
CA MET A 129 -7.33 -18.34 8.37
C MET A 129 -8.17 -19.63 8.29
N GLU A 130 -8.77 -20.10 9.37
CA GLU A 130 -9.55 -21.33 9.38
C GLU A 130 -10.71 -21.27 8.35
N GLY A 131 -10.70 -22.19 7.37
CA GLY A 131 -11.71 -22.24 6.29
C GLY A 131 -11.56 -21.17 5.22
N ILE A 132 -10.51 -20.34 5.26
CA ILE A 132 -10.20 -19.37 4.20
C ILE A 132 -9.17 -20.01 3.24
N PRO A 133 -9.42 -20.02 1.91
CA PRO A 133 -8.52 -20.62 0.93
C PRO A 133 -7.34 -19.69 0.62
N VAL A 134 -6.24 -19.82 1.37
CA VAL A 134 -5.07 -18.93 1.31
C VAL A 134 -4.39 -18.91 -0.06
N GLU A 135 -4.53 -19.96 -0.86
CA GLU A 135 -3.99 -20.07 -2.22
C GLU A 135 -4.73 -19.23 -3.26
N SER A 136 -5.98 -18.90 -3.01
CA SER A 136 -6.83 -18.14 -3.93
C SER A 136 -7.13 -16.71 -3.50
N VAL A 137 -6.94 -16.42 -2.21
CA VAL A 137 -7.20 -15.09 -1.64
C VAL A 137 -5.94 -14.23 -1.69
N TYR A 138 -6.08 -12.99 -2.15
CA TYR A 138 -5.00 -12.01 -2.00
C TYR A 138 -4.99 -11.48 -0.59
N CYS A 139 -3.89 -11.68 0.14
CA CYS A 139 -3.83 -11.35 1.56
C CYS A 139 -2.81 -10.25 1.86
N LYS A 140 -3.19 -9.35 2.75
CA LYS A 140 -2.30 -8.48 3.50
C LYS A 140 -2.34 -8.90 4.97
N PRO A 141 -1.39 -9.71 5.43
CA PRO A 141 -1.44 -10.36 6.74
C PRO A 141 -1.02 -9.44 7.90
N GLY A 142 -1.47 -8.21 7.90
CA GLY A 142 -1.22 -7.26 8.97
C GLY A 142 -0.04 -6.34 8.75
N GLY A 143 0.30 -5.61 9.79
CA GLY A 143 1.49 -4.80 9.97
C GLY A 143 1.71 -3.69 8.94
N GLY A 144 1.62 -2.43 9.36
CA GLY A 144 2.05 -1.30 8.56
C GLY A 144 3.50 -0.89 8.85
N VAL A 145 4.14 -1.54 9.81
CA VAL A 145 5.43 -1.11 10.34
C VAL A 145 6.51 -2.17 10.10
N ALA A 146 7.73 -1.71 9.87
CA ALA A 146 8.84 -2.55 9.47
C ALA A 146 9.15 -3.65 10.49
N GLN A 147 9.04 -3.36 11.78
CA GLN A 147 9.36 -4.33 12.83
C GLN A 147 8.36 -5.48 12.95
N SER A 148 7.06 -5.24 12.76
CA SER A 148 6.03 -6.29 12.87
C SER A 148 5.85 -7.09 11.57
N ALA A 149 6.27 -6.56 10.45
CA ALA A 149 6.04 -7.15 9.15
C ALA A 149 6.70 -8.53 8.95
N PRO A 150 7.96 -8.79 9.37
CA PRO A 150 8.56 -10.11 9.27
C PRO A 150 7.77 -11.16 10.04
N TYR A 151 7.32 -10.82 11.24
CA TYR A 151 6.53 -11.71 12.09
C TYR A 151 5.17 -12.03 11.44
N THR A 152 4.40 -11.02 11.07
CA THR A 152 3.04 -11.19 10.56
C THR A 152 3.00 -11.93 9.23
N GLN A 153 3.93 -11.61 8.33
CA GLN A 153 4.04 -12.29 7.05
C GLN A 153 4.48 -13.74 7.25
N SER A 154 5.48 -14.00 8.09
CA SER A 154 5.96 -15.35 8.37
C SER A 154 4.88 -16.25 9.00
N CYS A 155 4.06 -15.73 9.91
CA CYS A 155 2.93 -16.47 10.46
C CYS A 155 1.93 -16.88 9.36
N TYR A 156 1.57 -15.95 8.47
CA TYR A 156 0.67 -16.26 7.35
C TYR A 156 1.26 -17.29 6.39
N TRP A 157 2.54 -17.18 6.04
CA TRP A 157 3.22 -18.14 5.16
C TRP A 157 3.31 -19.52 5.81
N SER A 158 3.58 -19.57 7.11
CA SER A 158 3.61 -20.83 7.88
C SER A 158 2.25 -21.53 7.91
N VAL A 159 1.14 -20.78 7.93
CA VAL A 159 -0.20 -21.38 7.77
C VAL A 159 -0.33 -22.10 6.44
N ALA A 160 0.15 -21.49 5.36
CA ALA A 160 0.11 -22.10 4.04
C ALA A 160 1.00 -23.36 3.96
N GLU A 161 2.23 -23.29 4.47
CA GLU A 161 3.13 -24.44 4.51
C GLU A 161 2.55 -25.62 5.30
N LYS A 162 1.97 -25.36 6.48
CA LYS A 162 1.28 -26.38 7.28
C LYS A 162 0.10 -27.04 6.54
N ARG A 163 -0.52 -26.32 5.61
CA ARG A 163 -1.57 -26.86 4.75
C ARG A 163 -1.04 -27.53 3.48
N GLY A 164 0.27 -27.63 3.31
CA GLY A 164 0.90 -28.20 2.12
C GLY A 164 0.79 -27.32 0.87
N ILE A 165 0.48 -26.02 1.03
CA ILE A 165 0.35 -25.07 -0.07
C ILE A 165 1.73 -24.48 -0.39
N PRO A 166 2.24 -24.62 -1.63
CA PRO A 166 3.52 -24.06 -2.00
C PRO A 166 3.53 -22.53 -1.91
N LEU A 167 4.56 -21.93 -1.29
CA LEU A 167 4.69 -20.48 -1.12
C LEU A 167 4.61 -19.71 -2.45
N LYS A 168 5.10 -20.30 -3.55
CA LYS A 168 5.01 -19.71 -4.90
C LYS A 168 3.57 -19.58 -5.43
N ALA A 169 2.60 -20.29 -4.85
CA ALA A 169 1.20 -20.18 -5.22
C ALA A 169 0.47 -19.02 -4.52
N ILE A 170 1.00 -18.56 -3.39
CA ILE A 170 0.39 -17.51 -2.58
C ILE A 170 0.62 -16.14 -3.20
N SER A 171 -0.40 -15.29 -3.13
CA SER A 171 -0.33 -13.91 -3.57
C SER A 171 -0.78 -12.95 -2.48
N GLY A 172 -0.06 -11.87 -2.33
CA GLY A 172 -0.37 -10.88 -1.31
C GLY A 172 0.68 -9.78 -1.23
N THR A 173 0.58 -8.99 -0.17
CA THR A 173 1.51 -7.91 0.09
C THR A 173 1.70 -7.71 1.59
N GLY A 174 2.93 -7.38 2.00
CA GLY A 174 3.15 -6.71 3.28
C GLY A 174 2.95 -5.21 3.11
N GLN A 175 2.53 -4.50 4.14
CA GLN A 175 2.70 -3.04 4.19
C GLN A 175 3.93 -2.74 5.05
N SER A 176 5.02 -3.35 4.70
CA SER A 176 6.28 -3.14 5.38
C SER A 176 6.96 -1.94 4.75
N ASP A 177 6.87 -0.80 5.43
CA ASP A 177 7.53 0.42 5.00
C ASP A 177 8.35 1.00 6.15
N PHE A 178 9.68 1.07 5.97
CA PHE A 178 10.58 1.57 7.00
C PHE A 178 10.32 3.03 7.36
N PHE A 179 9.79 3.79 6.43
CA PHE A 179 9.58 5.23 6.59
C PHE A 179 8.18 5.60 7.09
N LEU A 180 7.23 4.66 7.08
CA LEU A 180 5.83 4.88 7.47
C LEU A 180 5.69 5.49 8.87
N THR A 181 6.44 4.99 9.84
CA THR A 181 6.36 5.43 11.23
C THR A 181 6.87 6.85 11.45
N TYR A 182 7.65 7.35 10.50
CA TYR A 182 8.18 8.73 10.54
C TYR A 182 7.30 9.73 9.79
N LEU A 183 6.48 9.25 8.84
CA LEU A 183 5.64 10.12 8.00
C LEU A 183 4.24 10.39 8.53
N GLY A 184 3.69 9.54 9.36
CA GLY A 184 2.30 9.78 9.77
C GLY A 184 1.64 8.61 10.49
N CYS A 185 2.41 7.61 10.87
CA CYS A 185 1.91 6.49 11.69
C CYS A 185 2.88 6.25 12.86
N PRO A 186 3.00 7.23 13.79
CA PRO A 186 3.97 7.12 14.88
C PRO A 186 3.66 5.91 15.75
N MET A 187 4.69 5.10 15.98
CA MET A 187 4.68 4.01 16.94
C MET A 187 5.19 4.53 18.28
N ARG A 188 4.82 3.85 19.35
CA ARG A 188 5.33 4.19 20.67
C ARG A 188 6.84 4.00 20.74
N GLU A 189 7.31 2.83 20.29
CA GLU A 189 8.72 2.54 20.18
C GLU A 189 9.08 2.42 18.70
N GLN A 190 9.87 3.37 18.22
CA GLN A 190 10.36 3.35 16.85
C GLN A 190 11.77 2.77 16.85
N ILE A 191 11.99 1.78 15.99
CA ILE A 191 13.34 1.29 15.73
C ILE A 191 14.06 2.26 14.79
N PRO A 192 15.40 2.39 14.87
CA PRO A 192 16.16 3.24 13.95
C PRO A 192 15.85 2.93 12.48
N PRO A 193 15.80 3.95 11.58
CA PRO A 193 15.47 3.77 10.17
C PRO A 193 16.32 2.72 9.48
N GLU A 194 17.61 2.64 9.81
CA GLU A 194 18.54 1.67 9.23
C GLU A 194 18.17 0.22 9.63
N ALA A 195 17.71 0.02 10.87
CA ALA A 195 17.25 -1.29 11.34
C ALA A 195 15.92 -1.65 10.65
N ALA A 196 15.01 -0.69 10.51
CA ALA A 196 13.75 -0.86 9.81
C ALA A 196 13.95 -1.21 8.33
N LEU A 197 14.86 -0.50 7.66
CA LEU A 197 15.25 -0.78 6.28
C LEU A 197 15.83 -2.19 6.16
N ARG A 198 16.70 -2.60 7.08
CA ARG A 198 17.29 -3.94 7.09
C ARG A 198 16.23 -5.03 7.15
N PHE A 199 15.24 -4.93 8.02
CA PHE A 199 14.14 -5.90 8.10
C PHE A 199 13.39 -6.01 6.78
N ASN A 200 13.14 -4.90 6.12
CA ASN A 200 12.45 -4.89 4.84
C ASN A 200 13.28 -5.47 3.71
N LEU A 201 14.59 -5.23 3.72
CA LEU A 201 15.51 -5.81 2.74
C LEU A 201 15.69 -7.32 2.95
N ASP A 202 15.68 -7.81 4.21
CA ASP A 202 15.68 -9.24 4.51
C ASP A 202 14.43 -9.94 3.96
N LEU A 203 13.25 -9.30 4.13
CA LEU A 203 12.00 -9.78 3.53
C LEU A 203 12.03 -9.78 2.00
N LEU A 204 12.61 -8.72 1.41
CA LEU A 204 12.71 -8.59 -0.04
C LEU A 204 13.56 -9.69 -0.63
N ASP A 205 14.75 -9.92 -0.09
CA ASP A 205 15.66 -10.99 -0.51
C ASP A 205 14.98 -12.36 -0.43
N TRP A 206 14.38 -12.66 0.72
CA TRP A 206 13.73 -13.95 0.95
C TRP A 206 12.54 -14.19 0.00
N CYS A 207 11.71 -13.15 -0.24
CA CYS A 207 10.58 -13.25 -1.16
C CYS A 207 11.00 -13.33 -2.63
N THR A 208 12.08 -12.65 -3.01
CA THR A 208 12.62 -12.70 -4.38
C THR A 208 12.95 -14.13 -4.77
N GLU A 209 13.53 -14.90 -3.87
CA GLU A 209 13.88 -16.29 -4.12
C GLU A 209 12.69 -17.25 -4.15
N ARG A 210 11.68 -17.02 -3.32
CA ARG A 210 10.69 -18.06 -2.96
C ARG A 210 9.26 -17.73 -3.32
N MET A 211 8.92 -16.43 -3.47
CA MET A 211 7.54 -15.97 -3.56
C MET A 211 7.32 -14.96 -4.71
N PRO A 212 7.37 -15.39 -5.97
CA PRO A 212 7.34 -14.50 -7.13
C PRO A 212 6.02 -13.72 -7.29
N ARG A 213 4.98 -14.07 -6.53
CA ARG A 213 3.67 -13.41 -6.54
C ARG A 213 3.42 -12.55 -5.31
N TRP A 214 4.42 -12.43 -4.43
CA TRP A 214 4.34 -11.66 -3.21
C TRP A 214 5.03 -10.30 -3.36
N VAL A 215 4.48 -9.26 -2.74
CA VAL A 215 5.07 -7.92 -2.66
C VAL A 215 5.39 -7.63 -1.20
N PRO A 216 6.61 -7.93 -0.72
CA PRO A 216 6.93 -7.82 0.70
C PRO A 216 6.96 -6.39 1.21
N VAL A 217 7.32 -5.44 0.33
CA VAL A 217 7.45 -4.02 0.66
C VAL A 217 6.40 -3.22 -0.10
N SER A 218 5.67 -2.39 0.63
CA SER A 218 4.62 -1.53 0.06
C SER A 218 4.77 -0.13 0.63
N ILE A 219 5.17 0.81 -0.23
CA ILE A 219 5.48 2.18 0.14
C ILE A 219 4.19 2.96 0.43
N ALA A 220 4.14 3.62 1.58
CA ALA A 220 2.97 4.32 2.07
C ALA A 220 3.06 5.83 1.84
N GLY A 221 2.58 6.31 0.70
CA GLY A 221 2.42 7.75 0.42
C GLY A 221 1.24 8.37 1.17
N TYR A 222 0.12 7.63 1.27
CA TYR A 222 -1.13 8.17 1.80
C TYR A 222 -1.03 8.70 3.25
N ASN A 223 -0.22 8.10 4.11
CA ASN A 223 -0.04 8.57 5.49
C ASN A 223 0.59 9.97 5.53
N GLY A 224 1.61 10.21 4.71
CA GLY A 224 2.20 11.52 4.56
C GLY A 224 1.21 12.54 3.99
N ALA A 225 0.41 12.14 3.01
CA ALA A 225 -0.60 13.00 2.42
C ALA A 225 -1.74 13.33 3.39
N ASP A 226 -2.20 12.39 4.22
CA ASP A 226 -3.18 12.66 5.29
C ASP A 226 -2.57 13.50 6.44
N SER A 227 -1.24 13.51 6.56
CA SER A 227 -0.50 14.38 7.50
C SER A 227 -0.14 15.74 6.92
N GLY A 228 -0.55 16.05 5.67
CA GLY A 228 -0.43 17.38 5.09
C GLY A 228 0.46 17.51 3.84
N LEU A 229 1.08 16.42 3.35
CA LEU A 229 1.78 16.48 2.07
C LEU A 229 0.78 16.69 0.93
N ASN A 230 1.10 17.60 0.03
CA ASN A 230 0.34 17.77 -1.22
C ASN A 230 0.73 16.72 -2.26
N ALA A 231 0.06 16.71 -3.43
CA ALA A 231 0.22 15.67 -4.44
C ALA A 231 1.67 15.46 -4.92
N TYR A 232 2.40 16.54 -5.18
CA TYR A 232 3.80 16.42 -5.65
C TYR A 232 4.77 16.09 -4.51
N GLN A 233 4.49 16.49 -3.28
CA GLN A 233 5.27 16.10 -2.10
C GLN A 233 5.06 14.61 -1.77
N GLU A 234 3.82 14.11 -1.89
CA GLU A 234 3.52 12.67 -1.77
C GLU A 234 4.31 11.87 -2.80
N LEU A 235 4.32 12.27 -4.07
CA LEU A 235 5.12 11.64 -5.13
C LEU A 235 6.62 11.67 -4.81
N GLY A 236 7.14 12.81 -4.41
CA GLY A 236 8.55 12.98 -4.06
C GLY A 236 8.99 12.07 -2.92
N SER A 237 8.20 12.02 -1.84
CA SER A 237 8.44 11.14 -0.69
C SER A 237 8.42 9.67 -1.08
N VAL A 238 7.42 9.24 -1.85
CA VAL A 238 7.28 7.85 -2.31
C VAL A 238 8.48 7.41 -3.15
N PHE A 239 8.91 8.21 -4.12
CA PHE A 239 10.02 7.81 -4.98
C PHE A 239 11.38 7.95 -4.32
N ALA A 240 11.58 8.88 -3.39
CA ALA A 240 12.77 8.92 -2.55
C ALA A 240 12.88 7.64 -1.71
N ASN A 241 11.78 7.21 -1.10
CA ASN A 241 11.71 5.97 -0.34
C ASN A 241 11.97 4.73 -1.23
N ALA A 242 11.40 4.69 -2.44
CA ALA A 242 11.65 3.61 -3.39
C ALA A 242 13.12 3.52 -3.83
N ILE A 243 13.78 4.65 -4.04
CA ILE A 243 15.21 4.72 -4.35
C ILE A 243 16.04 4.12 -3.22
N GLU A 244 15.74 4.47 -1.97
CA GLU A 244 16.45 3.94 -0.80
C GLU A 244 16.34 2.41 -0.71
N TYR A 245 15.16 1.84 -0.97
CA TYR A 245 14.99 0.40 -1.04
C TYR A 245 15.81 -0.25 -2.16
N ILE A 246 15.78 0.32 -3.36
CA ILE A 246 16.50 -0.25 -4.51
C ILE A 246 17.99 -0.15 -4.30
N ASP A 247 18.49 1.02 -3.89
CA ASP A 247 19.92 1.24 -3.65
C ASP A 247 20.42 0.36 -2.49
N GLY A 248 19.63 0.21 -1.42
CA GLY A 248 19.94 -0.67 -0.30
C GLY A 248 19.98 -2.15 -0.70
N ALA A 249 19.06 -2.60 -1.54
CA ALA A 249 19.07 -3.98 -2.05
C ALA A 249 20.26 -4.23 -2.98
N LEU A 250 20.57 -3.28 -3.87
CA LEU A 250 21.75 -3.36 -4.75
C LEU A 250 23.06 -3.38 -3.97
N ALA A 251 23.17 -2.60 -2.89
CA ALA A 251 24.34 -2.59 -2.03
C ALA A 251 24.62 -3.94 -1.35
N ARG A 252 23.58 -4.75 -1.13
CA ARG A 252 23.73 -6.14 -0.63
C ARG A 252 24.30 -7.09 -1.68
N GLY A 253 24.03 -6.85 -2.96
CA GLY A 253 24.54 -7.65 -4.06
C GLY A 253 23.95 -9.06 -4.17
N ASN A 254 22.83 -9.35 -3.48
CA ASN A 254 22.21 -10.68 -3.47
C ASN A 254 21.50 -11.01 -4.79
N HIS A 255 20.87 -9.99 -5.39
CA HIS A 255 20.04 -10.13 -6.60
C HIS A 255 20.26 -8.95 -7.56
N PRO A 256 20.16 -9.15 -8.88
CA PRO A 256 20.06 -8.05 -9.84
C PRO A 256 18.74 -7.30 -9.65
N VAL A 257 18.70 -6.01 -9.97
CA VAL A 257 17.53 -5.15 -9.75
C VAL A 257 16.26 -5.68 -10.41
N GLU A 258 16.40 -6.29 -11.58
CA GLU A 258 15.27 -6.85 -12.33
C GLU A 258 14.55 -7.98 -11.61
N ASP A 259 15.21 -8.72 -10.72
CA ASP A 259 14.62 -9.84 -10.01
C ASP A 259 13.79 -9.39 -8.80
N PHE A 260 14.18 -8.32 -8.13
CA PHE A 260 13.53 -7.89 -6.90
C PHE A 260 12.64 -6.64 -7.04
N VAL A 261 12.79 -5.82 -8.08
CA VAL A 261 12.08 -4.53 -8.20
C VAL A 261 10.55 -4.66 -8.13
N HIS A 262 10.01 -5.80 -8.56
CA HIS A 262 8.58 -6.08 -8.45
C HIS A 262 8.11 -6.19 -6.98
N GLY A 263 8.99 -6.54 -6.07
CA GLY A 263 8.72 -6.62 -4.63
C GLY A 263 8.64 -5.25 -3.94
N ILE A 264 9.13 -4.19 -4.60
CA ILE A 264 9.10 -2.81 -4.10
C ILE A 264 8.00 -1.98 -4.80
N GLY A 265 7.57 -2.36 -5.99
CA GLY A 265 6.67 -1.60 -6.85
C GLY A 265 5.21 -1.54 -6.40
N GLY A 266 4.90 -1.75 -5.13
CA GLY A 266 3.58 -1.55 -4.53
C GLY A 266 3.52 -0.22 -3.79
N VAL A 267 2.71 0.74 -4.26
CA VAL A 267 2.59 2.06 -3.63
C VAL A 267 1.15 2.32 -3.24
N ASN A 268 0.97 2.81 -2.01
CA ASN A 268 -0.32 3.22 -1.49
C ASN A 268 -0.44 4.75 -1.58
N PHE A 269 -1.25 5.26 -2.50
CA PHE A 269 -1.53 6.68 -2.64
C PHE A 269 -2.85 7.05 -1.97
N ARG A 270 -2.93 8.28 -1.46
CA ARG A 270 -4.20 8.88 -1.05
C ARG A 270 -5.02 9.27 -2.28
N THR A 271 -6.34 9.07 -2.20
CA THR A 271 -7.30 9.74 -3.06
C THR A 271 -8.17 10.69 -2.24
N SER A 272 -8.51 11.82 -2.84
CA SER A 272 -9.18 12.94 -2.19
C SER A 272 -10.45 13.36 -2.94
N MET A 273 -11.00 14.51 -2.59
CA MET A 273 -12.14 15.11 -3.32
C MET A 273 -11.70 15.85 -4.59
N ASP A 274 -10.39 16.09 -4.78
CA ASP A 274 -9.86 16.72 -6.01
C ASP A 274 -9.51 15.62 -7.04
N ILE A 275 -10.54 15.10 -7.68
CA ILE A 275 -10.45 13.95 -8.58
C ILE A 275 -9.49 14.20 -9.77
N PHE A 276 -9.44 15.42 -10.30
CA PHE A 276 -8.58 15.72 -11.45
C PHE A 276 -7.10 15.78 -11.05
N GLU A 277 -6.79 16.35 -9.90
CA GLU A 277 -5.43 16.33 -9.37
C GLU A 277 -4.99 14.89 -9.03
N ASP A 278 -5.86 14.08 -8.42
CA ASP A 278 -5.56 12.68 -8.13
C ASP A 278 -5.31 11.85 -9.41
N ILE A 279 -6.13 12.05 -10.45
CA ILE A 279 -5.89 11.42 -11.76
C ILE A 279 -4.52 11.84 -12.33
N ALA A 280 -4.19 13.12 -12.29
CA ALA A 280 -2.91 13.63 -12.78
C ALA A 280 -1.74 13.06 -11.98
N LYS A 281 -1.85 13.00 -10.64
CA LYS A 281 -0.89 12.41 -9.72
C LYS A 281 -0.60 10.94 -10.06
N LEU A 282 -1.64 10.11 -10.20
CA LEU A 282 -1.48 8.69 -10.48
C LEU A 282 -0.90 8.42 -11.87
N ARG A 283 -1.20 9.28 -12.85
CA ARG A 283 -0.60 9.23 -14.20
C ARG A 283 0.88 9.62 -14.15
N ALA A 284 1.21 10.70 -13.43
CA ALA A 284 2.59 11.12 -13.20
C ALA A 284 3.40 10.05 -12.46
N ALA A 285 2.80 9.42 -11.44
CA ALA A 285 3.44 8.34 -10.69
C ALA A 285 3.92 7.20 -11.60
N ARG A 286 3.08 6.75 -12.53
CA ARG A 286 3.47 5.68 -13.48
C ARG A 286 4.63 6.08 -14.36
N LYS A 287 4.60 7.32 -14.87
CA LYS A 287 5.67 7.84 -15.71
C LYS A 287 6.98 7.98 -14.94
N ILE A 288 6.95 8.60 -13.76
CA ILE A 288 8.14 8.80 -12.92
C ILE A 288 8.77 7.45 -12.58
N TRP A 289 7.97 6.44 -12.20
CA TRP A 289 8.45 5.09 -11.91
C TRP A 289 9.13 4.46 -13.12
N SER A 290 8.47 4.47 -14.27
CA SER A 290 9.03 3.93 -15.50
C SER A 290 10.33 4.61 -15.89
N ASP A 291 10.36 5.95 -15.90
CA ASP A 291 11.55 6.73 -16.22
C ASP A 291 12.71 6.46 -15.23
N LEU A 292 12.39 6.42 -13.93
CA LEU A 292 13.35 6.13 -12.86
C LEU A 292 14.03 4.77 -13.08
N LEU A 293 13.24 3.72 -13.32
CA LEU A 293 13.76 2.38 -13.51
C LEU A 293 14.60 2.24 -14.78
N GLN A 294 14.19 2.92 -15.86
CA GLN A 294 14.96 2.90 -17.11
C GLN A 294 16.26 3.71 -17.01
N THR A 295 16.17 4.95 -16.50
CA THR A 295 17.30 5.89 -16.59
C THR A 295 18.32 5.72 -15.47
N ARG A 296 17.88 5.39 -14.23
CA ARG A 296 18.79 5.21 -13.10
C ARG A 296 19.29 3.78 -12.98
N TYR A 297 18.42 2.79 -13.24
CA TYR A 297 18.73 1.38 -12.99
C TYR A 297 18.88 0.53 -14.25
N GLY A 298 18.68 1.11 -15.44
CA GLY A 298 18.94 0.45 -16.73
C GLY A 298 17.98 -0.69 -17.07
N ILE A 299 16.80 -0.76 -16.43
CA ILE A 299 15.83 -1.82 -16.68
C ILE A 299 15.23 -1.65 -18.07
N SER A 300 15.32 -2.69 -18.90
CA SER A 300 14.82 -2.72 -20.28
C SER A 300 13.53 -3.54 -20.45
N ASP A 301 13.25 -4.49 -19.54
CA ASP A 301 12.00 -5.27 -19.59
C ASP A 301 10.81 -4.39 -19.19
N GLU A 302 9.99 -4.02 -20.17
CA GLU A 302 8.79 -3.19 -19.95
C GLU A 302 7.83 -3.75 -18.90
N LYS A 303 7.78 -5.07 -18.71
CA LYS A 303 6.92 -5.68 -17.70
C LYS A 303 7.34 -5.30 -16.28
N LYS A 304 8.62 -5.06 -16.08
CA LYS A 304 9.21 -4.65 -14.81
C LYS A 304 9.00 -3.16 -14.49
N LEU A 305 8.73 -2.33 -15.52
CA LEU A 305 8.54 -0.88 -15.39
C LEU A 305 7.13 -0.50 -14.88
N ARG A 306 6.24 -1.46 -14.71
CA ARG A 306 4.86 -1.21 -14.28
C ARG A 306 4.79 -0.88 -12.81
N LEU A 307 4.23 0.27 -12.47
CA LEU A 307 3.90 0.63 -11.09
C LEU A 307 2.57 -0.04 -10.67
N ARG A 308 2.59 -0.76 -9.55
CA ARG A 308 1.37 -1.24 -8.92
C ARG A 308 0.87 -0.19 -7.96
N ILE A 309 -0.37 0.22 -8.14
CA ILE A 309 -1.00 1.27 -7.35
C ILE A 309 -2.10 0.66 -6.50
N HIS A 310 -2.06 0.95 -5.22
CA HIS A 310 -3.15 0.83 -4.29
C HIS A 310 -3.62 2.25 -3.94
N VAL A 311 -4.91 2.51 -3.97
CA VAL A 311 -5.48 3.77 -3.51
C VAL A 311 -6.19 3.59 -2.19
N VAL A 312 -5.99 4.56 -1.30
CA VAL A 312 -6.63 4.63 -0.01
C VAL A 312 -7.53 5.86 -0.02
N THR A 313 -8.82 5.66 0.20
CA THR A 313 -9.77 6.76 0.36
C THR A 313 -9.38 7.57 1.59
N ALA A 314 -9.17 8.87 1.42
CA ALA A 314 -8.68 9.75 2.46
C ALA A 314 -9.64 9.85 3.65
N GLY A 315 -9.22 9.41 4.81
CA GLY A 315 -9.97 9.57 6.05
C GLY A 315 -10.18 11.04 6.43
N SER A 316 -9.22 11.91 6.08
CA SER A 316 -9.26 13.34 6.31
C SER A 316 -10.42 14.07 5.62
N TYR A 317 -11.02 13.49 4.59
CA TYR A 317 -12.21 14.01 3.89
C TYR A 317 -13.54 13.44 4.40
N MET A 318 -13.50 12.44 5.29
CA MET A 318 -14.69 11.91 5.92
C MET A 318 -15.10 12.78 7.10
N THR A 319 -16.40 13.05 7.23
CA THR A 319 -16.92 13.89 8.30
C THR A 319 -17.77 13.08 9.27
N TYR A 320 -17.72 13.43 10.53
CA TYR A 320 -18.62 12.87 11.55
C TYR A 320 -20.06 13.33 11.34
N GLN A 321 -20.22 14.60 10.93
CA GLN A 321 -21.52 15.18 10.60
C GLN A 321 -22.03 14.58 9.29
N GLU A 322 -23.30 14.22 9.25
CA GLU A 322 -23.96 13.64 8.08
C GLU A 322 -23.19 12.42 7.52
N PRO A 323 -22.96 11.37 8.33
CA PRO A 323 -22.04 10.28 7.99
C PRO A 323 -22.43 9.51 6.72
N LEU A 324 -23.71 9.51 6.33
CA LEU A 324 -24.16 8.87 5.10
C LEU A 324 -23.61 9.56 3.84
N ASN A 325 -23.28 10.85 3.91
CA ASN A 325 -22.62 11.54 2.80
C ASN A 325 -21.20 11.04 2.55
N ASN A 326 -20.60 10.32 3.51
CA ASN A 326 -19.29 9.71 3.32
C ASN A 326 -19.32 8.55 2.32
N ILE A 327 -20.47 7.96 2.06
CA ILE A 327 -20.61 6.98 0.98
C ILE A 327 -20.24 7.63 -0.36
N VAL A 328 -20.76 8.83 -0.63
CA VAL A 328 -20.43 9.59 -1.86
C VAL A 328 -18.99 10.07 -1.86
N ARG A 329 -18.49 10.55 -0.71
CA ARG A 329 -17.10 11.02 -0.63
C ARG A 329 -16.08 9.91 -0.81
N GLY A 330 -16.43 8.68 -0.41
CA GLY A 330 -15.54 7.51 -0.47
C GLY A 330 -15.64 6.71 -1.75
N THR A 331 -16.63 6.99 -2.58
CA THR A 331 -16.85 6.32 -3.87
C THR A 331 -16.23 7.10 -5.02
#